data_584f8071f5f3a773ab0f4d9d36571943
#
_entry.id   584f8071f5f3a773ab0f4d9d36571943
#
_cell.length_a   1.000
_cell.length_b   1.000
_cell.length_c   1.000
_cell.angle_alpha   90.00
_cell.angle_beta   90.00
_cell.angle_gamma   90.00
#
_symmetry.space_group_name_H-M   'P 1'
#
loop_
_entity.id
_entity.type
_entity.pdbx_description
1 polymer ?
#
loop_
_entity_poly.entity_id
_entity_poly.type
_entity_poly.pdbx_seq_one_letter_code
_entity_poly.pdbx_strand_id
1 'polypeptide(L)'
;EFTVLRSGGVETRRPDIVCFVNGIPLAVIEAKSPAGHGKKGPTIDEGISQSIRNQFNDEIPQLFVYSQLLLSINGHDGRYGTCHTPMKFWAAWREEDITDPQMYALRNHPLSTEQIHALFDHRP
;
A
#
# COMPACT_ATOMS: atom_id res chain seq x y z
N GLU A 1 -13.52 7.59 -0.21
CA GLU A 1 -12.26 8.31 0.11
C GLU A 1 -12.14 8.52 1.62
N PHE A 2 -11.00 8.14 2.16
CA PHE A 2 -10.72 8.32 3.58
C PHE A 2 -9.79 9.52 3.76
N THR A 3 -10.28 10.55 4.46
CA THR A 3 -9.55 11.80 4.67
C THR A 3 -9.25 11.99 6.16
N VAL A 4 -8.01 12.34 6.48
CA VAL A 4 -7.55 12.56 7.85
C VAL A 4 -7.04 13.98 8.01
N LEU A 5 -7.47 14.67 9.05
CA LEU A 5 -6.99 16.00 9.39
C LEU A 5 -5.57 15.90 9.99
N ARG A 6 -4.65 16.74 9.49
CA ARG A 6 -3.31 16.86 10.07
C ARG A 6 -3.37 17.38 11.50
N SER A 7 -2.44 16.92 12.31
CA SER A 7 -2.32 17.38 13.70
C SER A 7 -2.09 18.89 13.77
N GLY A 8 -2.96 19.60 14.48
CA GLY A 8 -2.86 21.05 14.70
C GLY A 8 -3.12 21.93 13.48
N GLY A 9 -3.63 21.38 12.38
CA GLY A 9 -3.77 22.10 11.11
C GLY A 9 -5.16 22.11 10.52
N VAL A 10 -5.32 22.92 9.49
CA VAL A 10 -6.50 23.01 8.62
C VAL A 10 -6.38 22.06 7.43
N GLU A 11 -5.16 21.58 7.14
CA GLU A 11 -4.88 20.71 6.01
C GLU A 11 -5.21 19.26 6.32
N THR A 12 -5.58 18.53 5.29
CA THR A 12 -5.89 17.10 5.36
C THR A 12 -4.89 16.28 4.55
N ARG A 13 -4.80 15.01 4.88
CA ARG A 13 -4.14 13.97 4.06
C ARG A 13 -5.17 12.93 3.65
N ARG A 14 -4.97 12.39 2.48
CA ARG A 14 -5.84 11.36 1.92
C ARG A 14 -5.00 10.17 1.48
N PRO A 15 -4.84 9.17 2.34
CA PRO A 15 -4.24 7.90 1.94
C PRO A 15 -5.03 7.26 0.81
N ASP A 16 -4.35 6.57 -0.11
CA ASP A 16 -5.02 5.98 -1.26
C ASP A 16 -5.98 4.85 -0.82
N ILE A 17 -5.50 3.93 0.01
CA ILE A 17 -6.31 2.83 0.53
C ILE A 17 -6.00 2.63 2.02
N VAL A 18 -7.06 2.50 2.82
CA VAL A 18 -6.96 2.13 4.23
C VAL A 18 -7.83 0.90 4.46
N CYS A 19 -7.23 -0.16 4.97
CA CYS A 19 -7.94 -1.40 5.29
C CYS A 19 -8.30 -1.43 6.76
N PHE A 20 -9.59 -1.57 7.05
CA PHE A 20 -10.12 -1.62 8.41
C PHE A 20 -10.58 -3.03 8.78
N VAL A 21 -10.32 -3.42 10.02
CA VAL A 21 -10.91 -4.60 10.66
C VAL A 21 -11.60 -4.14 11.93
N ASN A 22 -12.91 -4.36 12.02
CA ASN A 22 -13.75 -3.90 13.14
C ASN A 22 -13.54 -2.41 13.48
N GLY A 23 -13.42 -1.56 12.45
CA GLY A 23 -13.21 -0.12 12.60
C GLY A 23 -11.78 0.30 12.95
N ILE A 24 -10.84 -0.65 13.07
CA ILE A 24 -9.43 -0.38 13.35
C ILE A 24 -8.65 -0.37 12.03
N PRO A 25 -7.91 0.71 11.69
CA PRO A 25 -7.10 0.77 10.48
C PRO A 25 -5.84 -0.10 10.64
N LEU A 26 -5.84 -1.29 10.05
CA LEU A 26 -4.74 -2.25 10.17
C LEU A 26 -3.70 -2.14 9.07
N ALA A 27 -4.10 -1.70 7.88
CA ALA A 27 -3.16 -1.52 6.77
C ALA A 27 -3.41 -0.21 6.03
N VAL A 28 -2.33 0.43 5.61
CA VAL A 28 -2.35 1.64 4.79
C VAL A 28 -1.53 1.38 3.53
N ILE A 29 -2.12 1.66 2.37
CA ILE A 29 -1.53 1.36 1.07
C ILE A 29 -1.46 2.64 0.24
N GLU A 30 -0.27 2.96 -0.24
CA GLU A 30 -0.03 3.99 -1.25
C GLU A 30 0.10 3.31 -2.62
N ALA A 31 -0.77 3.68 -3.54
CA ALA A 31 -0.80 3.13 -4.90
C ALA A 31 -0.21 4.14 -5.88
N LYS A 32 0.80 3.72 -6.62
CA LYS A 32 1.45 4.54 -7.64
C LYS A 32 1.18 3.98 -9.03
N SER A 33 0.99 4.86 -9.99
CA SER A 33 0.88 4.45 -11.38
C SER A 33 2.19 3.84 -11.85
N PRO A 34 2.16 2.75 -12.62
CA PRO A 34 3.36 2.27 -13.28
C PRO A 34 3.90 3.35 -14.20
N ALA A 35 5.21 3.57 -14.20
CA ALA A 35 5.84 4.52 -15.11
C ALA A 35 5.53 4.10 -16.56
N GLY A 36 4.79 4.90 -17.29
CA GLY A 36 4.59 4.73 -18.74
C GLY A 36 5.91 4.96 -19.46
N HIS A 37 6.09 4.32 -20.62
CA HIS A 37 7.28 4.46 -21.44
C HIS A 37 7.71 5.94 -21.57
N GLY A 38 8.88 6.27 -21.04
CA GLY A 38 9.53 7.58 -21.21
C GLY A 38 9.10 8.70 -20.26
N LYS A 39 8.21 8.46 -19.30
CA LYS A 39 7.88 9.44 -18.25
C LYS A 39 8.34 8.93 -16.89
N LYS A 40 9.07 9.78 -16.15
CA LYS A 40 9.30 9.58 -14.72
C LYS A 40 7.97 9.75 -13.99
N GLY A 41 7.27 8.66 -13.78
CA GLY A 41 6.09 8.62 -12.91
C GLY A 41 6.48 8.52 -11.44
N PRO A 42 5.54 8.75 -10.52
CA PRO A 42 5.74 8.52 -9.10
C PRO A 42 6.16 7.07 -8.87
N THR A 43 7.23 6.88 -8.11
CA THR A 43 7.85 5.58 -7.86
C THR A 43 7.30 4.94 -6.58
N ILE A 44 7.59 3.64 -6.39
CA ILE A 44 7.34 2.94 -5.12
C ILE A 44 8.03 3.67 -3.97
N ASP A 45 9.24 4.17 -4.16
CA ASP A 45 10.00 4.90 -3.15
C ASP A 45 9.30 6.20 -2.73
N GLU A 46 8.62 6.87 -3.64
CA GLU A 46 7.79 8.03 -3.30
C GLU A 46 6.58 7.63 -2.43
N GLY A 47 5.96 6.49 -2.70
CA GLY A 47 4.90 5.94 -1.86
C GLY A 47 5.40 5.60 -0.45
N ILE A 48 6.59 5.01 -0.34
CA ILE A 48 7.25 4.76 0.95
C ILE A 48 7.53 6.08 1.67
N SER A 49 8.08 7.07 0.98
CA SER A 49 8.35 8.39 1.54
C SER A 49 7.08 9.06 2.05
N GLN A 50 5.97 8.94 1.33
CA GLN A 50 4.67 9.45 1.78
C GLN A 50 4.17 8.75 3.04
N SER A 51 4.28 7.42 3.09
CA SER A 51 3.90 6.63 4.27
C SER A 51 4.74 7.00 5.50
N ILE A 52 6.04 7.20 5.34
CA ILE A 52 6.94 7.62 6.41
C ILE A 52 6.59 9.04 6.88
N ARG A 53 6.43 9.98 5.94
CA ARG A 53 6.06 11.37 6.26
C ARG A 53 4.76 11.44 7.05
N ASN A 54 3.74 10.70 6.64
CA ASN A 54 2.42 10.74 7.25
C ASN A 54 2.41 10.30 8.72
N GLN A 55 3.46 9.62 9.19
CA GLN A 55 3.64 9.21 10.59
C GLN A 55 4.22 10.32 11.48
N PHE A 56 4.69 11.42 10.92
CA PHE A 56 5.27 12.51 11.71
C PHE A 56 4.21 13.22 12.58
N ASN A 57 4.66 13.81 13.68
CA ASN A 57 3.78 14.41 14.68
C ASN A 57 2.90 15.54 14.14
N ASP A 58 3.36 16.26 13.11
CA ASP A 58 2.65 17.35 12.44
C ASP A 58 1.78 16.87 11.25
N GLU A 59 1.81 15.60 10.95
CA GLU A 59 1.04 15.00 9.85
C GLU A 59 -0.21 14.26 10.39
N ILE A 60 -0.35 12.97 10.12
CA ILE A 60 -1.51 12.17 10.53
C ILE A 60 -1.12 10.93 11.35
N PRO A 61 -0.33 11.08 12.43
CA PRO A 61 0.18 9.94 13.20
C PRO A 61 -0.93 9.08 13.81
N GLN A 62 -2.10 9.66 14.08
CA GLN A 62 -3.25 8.95 14.65
C GLN A 62 -3.75 7.79 13.79
N LEU A 63 -3.57 7.86 12.46
CA LEU A 63 -3.93 6.76 11.55
C LEU A 63 -3.05 5.53 11.78
N PHE A 64 -1.82 5.74 12.21
CA PHE A 64 -0.79 4.70 12.30
C PHE A 64 -0.65 4.06 13.68
N VAL A 65 -1.46 4.48 14.66
CA VAL A 65 -1.38 3.95 16.05
C VAL A 65 -1.60 2.44 16.08
N TYR A 66 -2.51 1.92 15.26
CA TYR A 66 -2.85 0.51 15.20
C TYR A 66 -2.47 -0.17 13.87
N SER A 67 -1.90 0.59 12.94
CA SER A 67 -1.50 0.03 11.65
C SER A 67 -0.37 -0.97 11.81
N GLN A 68 -0.58 -2.18 11.29
CA GLN A 68 0.39 -3.28 11.34
C GLN A 68 1.17 -3.43 10.05
N LEU A 69 0.59 -2.97 8.93
CA LEU A 69 1.16 -3.17 7.61
C LEU A 69 1.03 -1.89 6.79
N LEU A 70 2.15 -1.44 6.27
CA LEU A 70 2.23 -0.34 5.32
C LEU A 70 2.73 -0.89 4.00
N LEU A 71 2.04 -0.55 2.90
CA LEU A 71 2.42 -0.97 1.56
C LEU A 71 2.60 0.24 0.64
N SER A 72 3.57 0.14 -0.25
CA SER A 72 3.67 0.96 -1.45
C SER A 72 3.68 0.04 -2.65
N ILE A 73 2.73 0.24 -3.56
CA ILE A 73 2.52 -0.63 -4.72
C ILE A 73 2.47 0.18 -6.01
N ASN A 74 2.88 -0.44 -7.10
CA ASN A 74 2.56 -0.02 -8.46
C ASN A 74 2.09 -1.25 -9.26
N GLY A 75 1.76 -1.13 -10.52
CA GLY A 75 1.27 -2.26 -11.32
C GLY A 75 2.26 -3.42 -11.51
N HIS A 76 3.49 -3.31 -11.03
CA HIS A 76 4.56 -4.28 -11.29
C HIS A 76 5.27 -4.75 -10.03
N ASP A 77 5.22 -3.99 -8.95
CA ASP A 77 6.03 -4.25 -7.77
C ASP A 77 5.32 -3.78 -6.50
N GLY A 78 5.72 -4.31 -5.36
CA GLY A 78 5.20 -3.95 -4.05
C GLY A 78 6.30 -3.98 -2.99
N ARG A 79 6.26 -3.01 -2.11
CA ARG A 79 7.11 -2.94 -0.93
C ARG A 79 6.25 -2.82 0.30
N TYR A 80 6.68 -3.44 1.38
CA TYR A 80 5.98 -3.36 2.65
C TYR A 80 6.93 -3.09 3.81
N GLY A 81 6.36 -2.47 4.81
CA GLY A 81 7.02 -2.20 6.09
C GLY A 81 5.99 -2.07 7.20
N THR A 82 6.44 -1.72 8.36
CA THR A 82 5.62 -1.39 9.52
C THR A 82 5.83 0.07 9.92
N CYS A 83 5.06 0.54 10.89
CA CYS A 83 5.26 1.89 11.43
C CYS A 83 6.69 2.08 11.92
N HIS A 84 7.25 3.24 11.64
CA HIS A 84 8.62 3.66 11.99
C HIS A 84 9.74 2.85 11.30
N THR A 85 9.43 2.00 10.32
CA THR A 85 10.45 1.30 9.53
C THR A 85 11.11 2.28 8.55
N PRO A 86 12.43 2.51 8.63
CA PRO A 86 13.15 3.30 7.63
C PRO A 86 13.05 2.68 6.24
N MET A 87 13.05 3.52 5.20
CA MET A 87 12.88 3.10 3.81
C MET A 87 13.78 1.92 3.41
N LYS A 88 15.03 1.92 3.82
CA LYS A 88 16.02 0.89 3.48
C LYS A 88 15.67 -0.52 4.00
N PHE A 89 14.75 -0.61 4.95
CA PHE A 89 14.31 -1.87 5.54
C PHE A 89 12.94 -2.32 5.04
N TRP A 90 12.32 -1.57 4.14
CA TRP A 90 11.10 -2.02 3.48
C TRP A 90 11.43 -3.18 2.55
N ALA A 91 10.72 -4.29 2.73
CA ALA A 91 10.95 -5.52 1.98
C ALA A 91 10.13 -5.56 0.70
N ALA A 92 10.62 -6.26 -0.31
CA ALA A 92 9.84 -6.55 -1.50
C ALA A 92 8.79 -7.60 -1.17
N TRP A 93 7.55 -7.36 -1.59
CA TRP A 93 6.50 -8.38 -1.53
C TRP A 93 6.75 -9.41 -2.62
N ARG A 94 6.89 -10.66 -2.23
CA ARG A 94 7.08 -11.79 -3.14
C ARG A 94 6.19 -12.94 -2.72
N GLU A 95 5.52 -13.53 -3.70
CA GLU A 95 4.78 -14.77 -3.53
C GLU A 95 5.67 -15.94 -3.98
N GLU A 96 5.94 -16.85 -3.08
CA GLU A 96 6.85 -17.98 -3.35
C GLU A 96 6.22 -19.03 -4.27
N ASP A 97 4.90 -19.16 -4.22
CA ASP A 97 4.15 -20.19 -4.94
C ASP A 97 3.65 -19.74 -6.33
N ILE A 98 3.94 -18.51 -6.75
CA ILE A 98 3.49 -17.97 -8.04
C ILE A 98 4.66 -17.93 -9.02
N THR A 99 4.52 -18.65 -10.12
CA THR A 99 5.50 -18.63 -11.22
C THR A 99 5.40 -17.34 -12.05
N ASP A 100 6.49 -16.96 -12.73
CA ASP A 100 6.50 -15.77 -13.60
C ASP A 100 5.38 -15.76 -14.65
N PRO A 101 5.05 -16.87 -15.36
CA PRO A 101 3.89 -16.91 -16.25
C PRO A 101 2.55 -16.64 -15.56
N GLN A 102 2.35 -17.14 -14.33
CA GLN A 102 1.14 -16.89 -13.55
C GLN A 102 1.05 -15.42 -13.13
N MET A 103 2.15 -14.82 -12.69
CA MET A 103 2.22 -13.40 -12.39
C MET A 103 1.93 -12.53 -13.61
N TYR A 104 2.45 -12.91 -14.77
CA TYR A 104 2.18 -12.21 -16.04
C TYR A 104 0.68 -12.27 -16.38
N ALA A 105 0.06 -13.43 -16.25
CA ALA A 105 -1.37 -13.60 -16.49
C ALA A 105 -2.22 -12.75 -15.55
N LEU A 106 -1.90 -12.73 -14.24
CA LEU A 106 -2.60 -11.92 -13.24
C LEU A 106 -2.49 -10.41 -13.53
N ARG A 107 -1.34 -9.95 -14.02
CA ARG A 107 -1.11 -8.53 -14.35
C ARG A 107 -1.85 -8.08 -15.62
N ASN A 108 -2.04 -8.97 -16.58
CA ASN A 108 -2.59 -8.62 -17.90
C ASN A 108 -4.06 -8.97 -18.06
N HIS A 109 -4.64 -9.76 -17.16
CA HIS A 109 -6.04 -10.14 -17.21
C HIS A 109 -6.70 -9.78 -15.87
N PRO A 110 -7.68 -8.85 -15.86
CA PRO A 110 -8.42 -8.53 -14.64
C PRO A 110 -9.13 -9.80 -14.14
N LEU A 111 -8.91 -10.12 -12.89
CA LEU A 111 -9.58 -11.24 -12.25
C LEU A 111 -11.06 -10.92 -12.05
N SER A 112 -11.92 -11.90 -12.27
CA SER A 112 -13.33 -11.81 -11.86
C SER A 112 -13.43 -11.75 -10.33
N THR A 113 -14.56 -11.25 -9.84
CA THR A 113 -14.83 -11.22 -8.39
C THR A 113 -14.71 -12.62 -7.77
N GLU A 114 -15.18 -13.66 -8.46
CA GLU A 114 -15.09 -15.05 -8.01
C GLU A 114 -13.64 -15.55 -7.95
N GLN A 115 -12.83 -15.19 -8.92
CA GLN A 115 -11.39 -15.53 -8.92
C GLN A 115 -10.65 -14.82 -7.80
N ILE A 116 -10.99 -13.56 -7.51
CA ILE A 116 -10.45 -12.81 -6.37
C ILE A 116 -10.84 -13.50 -5.06
N HIS A 117 -12.11 -13.86 -4.90
CA HIS A 117 -12.58 -14.61 -3.72
C HIS A 117 -11.84 -15.94 -3.56
N ALA A 118 -11.63 -16.68 -4.63
CA ALA A 118 -10.91 -17.95 -4.59
C ALA A 118 -9.44 -17.80 -4.18
N LEU A 119 -8.78 -16.68 -4.58
CA LEU A 119 -7.40 -16.37 -4.16
C LEU A 119 -7.30 -16.09 -2.66
N PHE A 120 -8.34 -15.50 -2.06
CA PHE A 120 -8.35 -15.16 -0.63
C PHE A 120 -9.06 -16.23 0.23
N ASP A 121 -9.68 -17.23 -0.36
CA ASP A 121 -10.37 -18.28 0.39
C ASP A 121 -9.43 -19.46 0.75
N HIS A 122 -8.24 -19.11 1.23
CA HIS A 122 -7.32 -20.05 1.88
C HIS A 122 -7.66 -20.24 3.36
N ARG A 123 -8.95 -20.38 3.68
CA ARG A 123 -9.34 -20.76 5.03
C ARG A 123 -9.07 -22.26 5.21
N PRO A 124 -8.29 -22.62 6.25
CA PRO A 124 -8.14 -24.04 6.59
C PRO A 124 -9.45 -24.66 7.01
#